data_4ded5b73c2a6c5b06c55a052247cbf3f
#
_entry.id   4ded5b73c2a6c5b06c55a052247cbf3f
#
_cell.length_a   1.000
_cell.length_b   1.000
_cell.length_c   1.000
_cell.angle_alpha   90.00
_cell.angle_beta   90.00
_cell.angle_gamma   90.00
#
_symmetry.space_group_name_H-M   'P 1'
#
loop_
_entity.id
_entity.type
_entity.pdbx_description
1 polymer ?
#
loop_
_entity_poly.entity_id
_entity_poly.type
_entity_poly.pdbx_seq_one_letter_code
_entity_poly.pdbx_strand_id
1 'polypeptide(L)'
;MLYQPRKAEGTPTVLCLFAVPLSTLPVIFVVHLLMVVSGTLTWEDLGPVTLDAATLSLLATLLMLVLFGLPAHVLLRAYAIRQPGAYLGVGLMLSLLMVVLIEAGLPEYQLLTDGWALLMVLGSGQAAAWVVWFLLGRR
;
A
#
# COMPACT_ATOMS: atom_id res chain seq x y z
N MET A 1 19.92 -32.70 -22.35
CA MET A 1 19.44 -31.52 -21.52
C MET A 1 18.15 -31.03 -22.13
N LEU A 2 17.01 -31.36 -21.53
CA LEU A 2 15.71 -30.92 -22.02
C LEU A 2 15.50 -29.46 -21.51
N TYR A 3 15.47 -28.53 -22.46
CA TYR A 3 15.07 -27.13 -22.21
C TYR A 3 13.63 -27.12 -21.70
N GLN A 4 13.44 -26.93 -20.41
CA GLN A 4 12.11 -26.63 -19.89
C GLN A 4 11.86 -25.14 -20.14
N PRO A 5 10.84 -24.76 -20.93
CA PRO A 5 10.48 -23.36 -21.09
C PRO A 5 10.09 -22.81 -19.72
N ARG A 6 10.77 -21.75 -19.26
CA ARG A 6 10.37 -20.98 -18.08
C ARG A 6 8.93 -20.55 -18.29
N LYS A 7 8.02 -21.10 -17.51
CA LYS A 7 6.62 -20.62 -17.48
C LYS A 7 6.64 -19.13 -17.25
N ALA A 8 5.85 -18.41 -18.03
CA ALA A 8 5.75 -16.96 -18.04
C ALA A 8 5.68 -16.38 -16.63
N GLU A 9 6.78 -15.81 -16.14
CA GLU A 9 6.88 -15.16 -14.82
C GLU A 9 6.07 -13.85 -14.74
N GLY A 10 5.46 -13.40 -15.84
CA GLY A 10 4.75 -12.12 -15.92
C GLY A 10 3.39 -12.08 -15.22
N THR A 11 2.68 -13.22 -15.12
CA THR A 11 1.31 -13.24 -14.56
C THR A 11 1.22 -12.79 -13.10
N PRO A 12 2.10 -13.20 -12.16
CA PRO A 12 2.01 -12.75 -10.78
C PRO A 12 2.36 -11.27 -10.61
N THR A 13 3.26 -10.72 -11.44
CA THR A 13 3.59 -9.29 -11.40
C THR A 13 2.42 -8.44 -11.88
N VAL A 14 1.76 -8.82 -12.96
CA VAL A 14 0.56 -8.14 -13.45
C VAL A 14 -0.56 -8.20 -12.40
N LEU A 15 -0.78 -9.37 -11.79
CA LEU A 15 -1.77 -9.51 -10.72
C LEU A 15 -1.45 -8.58 -9.54
N CYS A 16 -0.17 -8.41 -9.21
CA CYS A 16 0.28 -7.53 -8.14
C CYS A 16 -0.07 -6.06 -8.40
N LEU A 17 0.06 -5.59 -9.65
CA LEU A 17 -0.28 -4.22 -10.04
C LEU A 17 -1.75 -3.86 -9.77
N PHE A 18 -2.64 -4.85 -9.80
CA PHE A 18 -4.06 -4.65 -9.50
C PHE A 18 -4.40 -4.97 -8.04
N ALA A 19 -3.91 -6.09 -7.53
CA ALA A 19 -4.27 -6.56 -6.19
C ALA A 19 -3.72 -5.66 -5.07
N VAL A 20 -2.52 -5.08 -5.25
CA VAL A 20 -1.89 -4.24 -4.23
C VAL A 20 -2.66 -2.93 -4.02
N PRO A 21 -2.97 -2.11 -5.04
CA PRO A 21 -3.80 -0.95 -4.84
C PRO A 21 -5.18 -1.29 -4.26
N LEU A 22 -5.84 -2.34 -4.75
CA LEU A 22 -7.14 -2.75 -4.24
C LEU A 22 -7.12 -3.18 -2.77
N SER A 23 -6.01 -3.69 -2.27
CA SER A 23 -5.88 -4.10 -0.86
C SER A 23 -5.94 -2.92 0.13
N THR A 24 -5.78 -1.69 -0.33
CA THR A 24 -5.88 -0.48 0.49
C THR A 24 -7.34 -0.09 0.77
N LEU A 25 -8.28 -0.46 -0.09
CA LEU A 25 -9.69 -0.07 0.01
C LEU A 25 -10.36 -0.52 1.32
N PRO A 26 -10.21 -1.78 1.78
CA PRO A 26 -10.76 -2.20 3.06
C PRO A 26 -10.23 -1.39 4.24
N VAL A 27 -8.93 -1.03 4.22
CA VAL A 27 -8.31 -0.22 5.27
C VAL A 27 -8.94 1.16 5.33
N ILE A 28 -9.06 1.84 4.17
CA ILE A 28 -9.67 3.16 4.07
C ILE A 28 -11.11 3.13 4.56
N PHE A 29 -11.89 2.15 4.11
CA PHE A 29 -13.29 2.01 4.53
C PHE A 29 -13.42 1.81 6.04
N VAL A 30 -12.63 0.92 6.63
CA VAL A 30 -12.64 0.65 8.08
C VAL A 30 -12.25 1.90 8.87
N VAL A 31 -11.22 2.63 8.45
CA VAL A 31 -10.80 3.85 9.15
C VAL A 31 -11.90 4.92 9.09
N HIS A 32 -12.52 5.15 7.92
CA HIS A 32 -13.63 6.10 7.82
C HIS A 32 -14.85 5.67 8.64
N LEU A 33 -15.15 4.38 8.70
CA LEU A 33 -16.21 3.88 9.57
C LEU A 33 -15.91 4.15 11.05
N LEU A 34 -14.65 3.97 11.48
CA LEU A 34 -14.23 4.33 12.84
C LEU A 34 -14.32 5.85 13.09
N MET A 35 -14.02 6.68 12.08
CA MET A 35 -14.21 8.13 12.17
C MET A 35 -15.69 8.51 12.38
N VAL A 36 -16.62 7.84 11.72
CA VAL A 36 -18.05 8.03 11.93
C VAL A 36 -18.46 7.61 13.35
N VAL A 37 -18.03 6.43 13.78
CA VAL A 37 -18.34 5.94 15.13
C VAL A 37 -17.77 6.84 16.22
N SER A 38 -16.59 7.44 16.01
CA SER A 38 -15.98 8.41 16.93
C SER A 38 -16.59 9.81 16.87
N GLY A 39 -17.51 10.08 15.95
CA GLY A 39 -18.13 11.38 15.73
C GLY A 39 -17.25 12.41 15.00
N THR A 40 -16.14 11.96 14.41
CA THR A 40 -15.23 12.83 13.63
C THR A 40 -15.75 13.05 12.21
N LEU A 41 -16.54 12.13 11.69
CA LEU A 41 -17.15 12.16 10.36
C LEU A 41 -18.66 11.90 10.48
N THR A 42 -19.46 12.50 9.60
CA THR A 42 -20.91 12.23 9.56
C THR A 42 -21.23 11.04 8.63
N TRP A 43 -22.39 10.43 8.82
CA TRP A 43 -22.86 9.37 7.92
C TRP A 43 -23.08 9.84 6.49
N GLU A 44 -23.46 11.11 6.31
CA GLU A 44 -23.70 11.71 4.99
C GLU A 44 -22.39 11.90 4.22
N ASP A 45 -21.30 12.24 4.91
CA ASP A 45 -19.99 12.48 4.34
C ASP A 45 -19.19 11.18 4.10
N LEU A 46 -19.58 10.06 4.73
CA LEU A 46 -18.84 8.80 4.63
C LEU A 46 -18.60 8.37 3.17
N GLY A 47 -19.63 8.43 2.33
CA GLY A 47 -19.53 8.00 0.93
C GLY A 47 -18.55 8.86 0.12
N PRO A 48 -18.79 10.18 0.01
CA PRO A 48 -17.91 11.09 -0.75
C PRO A 48 -16.46 11.08 -0.25
N VAL A 49 -16.23 11.22 1.05
CA VAL A 49 -14.88 11.26 1.62
C VAL A 49 -14.14 9.93 1.41
N THR A 50 -14.83 8.79 1.56
CA THR A 50 -14.22 7.48 1.31
C THR A 50 -13.87 7.31 -0.17
N LEU A 51 -14.70 7.79 -1.09
CA LEU A 51 -14.43 7.70 -2.52
C LEU A 51 -13.20 8.52 -2.93
N ASP A 52 -13.09 9.75 -2.43
CA ASP A 52 -11.95 10.62 -2.69
C ASP A 52 -10.66 10.02 -2.13
N ALA A 53 -10.68 9.57 -0.88
CA ALA A 53 -9.54 8.92 -0.24
C ALA A 53 -9.16 7.62 -0.97
N ALA A 54 -10.12 6.82 -1.42
CA ALA A 54 -9.89 5.60 -2.20
C ALA A 54 -9.21 5.90 -3.53
N THR A 55 -9.66 6.92 -4.26
CA THR A 55 -9.09 7.31 -5.55
C THR A 55 -7.63 7.74 -5.40
N LEU A 56 -7.36 8.62 -4.44
CA LEU A 56 -6.00 9.08 -4.15
C LEU A 56 -5.10 7.94 -3.69
N SER A 57 -5.60 7.06 -2.82
CA SER A 57 -4.85 5.92 -2.33
C SER A 57 -4.52 4.91 -3.43
N LEU A 58 -5.45 4.63 -4.34
CA LEU A 58 -5.19 3.73 -5.49
C LEU A 58 -4.05 4.26 -6.35
N LEU A 59 -4.08 5.56 -6.70
CA LEU A 59 -3.05 6.19 -7.52
C LEU A 59 -1.70 6.22 -6.79
N ALA A 60 -1.69 6.68 -5.54
CA ALA A 60 -0.48 6.76 -4.73
C ALA A 60 0.16 5.38 -4.50
N THR A 61 -0.66 4.37 -4.17
CA THR A 61 -0.17 3.00 -3.94
C THR A 61 0.38 2.38 -5.22
N LEU A 62 -0.27 2.60 -6.36
CA LEU A 62 0.23 2.13 -7.65
C LEU A 62 1.58 2.77 -7.99
N LEU A 63 1.70 4.08 -7.82
CA LEU A 63 2.94 4.81 -8.07
C LEU A 63 4.06 4.31 -7.16
N MET A 64 3.80 4.20 -5.85
CA MET A 64 4.78 3.71 -4.88
C MET A 64 5.17 2.25 -5.12
N LEU A 65 4.23 1.40 -5.54
CA LEU A 65 4.52 0.02 -5.92
C LEU A 65 5.48 -0.04 -7.11
N VAL A 66 5.22 0.73 -8.16
CA VAL A 66 6.04 0.70 -9.38
C VAL A 66 7.43 1.31 -9.14
N LEU A 67 7.51 2.46 -8.46
CA LEU A 67 8.77 3.17 -8.26
C LEU A 67 9.66 2.55 -7.19
N PHE A 68 9.08 2.00 -6.13
CA PHE A 68 9.83 1.54 -4.96
C PHE A 68 9.52 0.08 -4.58
N GLY A 69 8.27 -0.34 -4.61
CA GLY A 69 7.85 -1.67 -4.16
C GLY A 69 8.42 -2.79 -5.01
N LEU A 70 8.33 -2.68 -6.34
CA LEU A 70 8.90 -3.68 -7.25
C LEU A 70 10.43 -3.70 -7.22
N PRO A 71 11.16 -2.55 -7.25
CA PRO A 71 12.60 -2.54 -7.05
C PRO A 71 13.03 -3.14 -5.70
N ALA A 72 12.33 -2.80 -4.62
CA ALA A 72 12.60 -3.38 -3.30
C ALA A 72 12.39 -4.91 -3.28
N HIS A 73 11.32 -5.40 -3.94
CA HIS A 73 11.09 -6.84 -4.09
C HIS A 73 12.24 -7.52 -4.83
N VAL A 74 12.73 -6.93 -5.93
CA VAL A 74 13.87 -7.47 -6.70
C VAL A 74 15.12 -7.54 -5.81
N LEU A 75 15.39 -6.49 -5.02
CA LEU A 75 16.51 -6.47 -4.08
C LEU A 75 16.37 -7.54 -3.00
N LEU A 76 15.21 -7.62 -2.33
CA LEU A 76 14.96 -8.65 -1.31
C LEU A 76 15.16 -10.05 -1.87
N ARG A 77 14.72 -10.29 -3.11
CA ARG A 77 14.90 -11.57 -3.78
C ARG A 77 16.36 -11.85 -4.12
N ALA A 78 17.12 -10.84 -4.54
CA ALA A 78 18.55 -10.96 -4.83
C ALA A 78 19.35 -11.38 -3.59
N TYR A 79 18.95 -10.91 -2.41
CA TYR A 79 19.54 -11.29 -1.11
C TYR A 79 18.89 -12.53 -0.49
N ALA A 80 18.04 -13.26 -1.24
CA ALA A 80 17.29 -14.44 -0.76
C ALA A 80 16.41 -14.20 0.47
N ILE A 81 16.00 -12.95 0.72
CA ILE A 81 15.13 -12.57 1.84
C ILE A 81 13.68 -12.81 1.43
N ARG A 82 13.06 -13.83 2.03
CA ARG A 82 11.66 -14.22 1.74
C ARG A 82 10.73 -14.08 2.96
N GLN A 83 11.23 -13.56 4.06
CA GLN A 83 10.46 -13.41 5.29
C GLN A 83 9.40 -12.31 5.16
N PRO A 84 8.15 -12.54 5.64
CA PRO A 84 7.09 -11.53 5.58
C PRO A 84 7.48 -10.25 6.32
N GLY A 85 8.21 -10.37 7.43
CA GLY A 85 8.67 -9.23 8.22
C GLY A 85 9.54 -8.24 7.44
N ALA A 86 10.38 -8.72 6.50
CA ALA A 86 11.17 -7.84 5.65
C ALA A 86 10.30 -7.02 4.70
N TYR A 87 9.27 -7.63 4.11
CA TYR A 87 8.31 -6.94 3.23
C TYR A 87 7.47 -5.93 4.02
N LEU A 88 7.01 -6.30 5.22
CA LEU A 88 6.29 -5.38 6.10
C LEU A 88 7.16 -4.21 6.55
N GLY A 89 8.44 -4.46 6.83
CA GLY A 89 9.41 -3.40 7.12
C GLY A 89 9.60 -2.43 5.96
N VAL A 90 9.74 -2.92 4.74
CA VAL A 90 9.77 -2.09 3.53
C VAL A 90 8.47 -1.32 3.36
N GLY A 91 7.31 -1.96 3.54
CA GLY A 91 6.01 -1.30 3.49
C GLY A 91 5.88 -0.16 4.49
N LEU A 92 6.36 -0.37 5.73
CA LEU A 92 6.39 0.68 6.76
C LEU A 92 7.28 1.86 6.34
N MET A 93 8.50 1.57 5.88
CA MET A 93 9.43 2.62 5.42
C MET A 93 8.85 3.42 4.25
N LEU A 94 8.23 2.76 3.27
CA LEU A 94 7.61 3.42 2.13
C LEU A 94 6.40 4.26 2.55
N SER A 95 5.61 3.79 3.52
CA SER A 95 4.48 4.56 4.07
C SER A 95 4.96 5.81 4.79
N LEU A 96 6.02 5.71 5.60
CA LEU A 96 6.62 6.88 6.28
C LEU A 96 7.23 7.85 5.27
N LEU A 97 7.92 7.34 4.24
CA LEU A 97 8.42 8.18 3.15
C LEU A 97 7.29 8.93 2.46
N MET A 98 6.16 8.25 2.20
CA MET A 98 4.98 8.86 1.58
C MET A 98 4.41 9.99 2.45
N VAL A 99 4.31 9.79 3.77
CA VAL A 99 3.87 10.85 4.71
C VAL A 99 4.79 12.06 4.61
N VAL A 100 6.10 11.85 4.66
CA VAL A 100 7.09 12.95 4.58
C VAL A 100 6.99 13.68 3.23
N LEU A 101 6.84 12.95 2.11
CA LEU A 101 6.72 13.56 0.79
C LEU A 101 5.43 14.38 0.64
N ILE A 102 4.31 13.89 1.18
CA ILE A 102 3.05 14.63 1.15
C ILE A 102 3.15 15.90 1.99
N GLU A 103 3.67 15.84 3.21
CA GLU A 103 3.83 17.01 4.06
C GLU A 103 4.81 18.03 3.49
N ALA A 104 5.89 17.57 2.84
CA ALA A 104 6.86 18.47 2.20
C ALA A 104 6.28 19.14 0.96
N GLY A 105 5.44 18.45 0.19
CA GLY A 105 4.84 18.97 -1.04
C GLY A 105 3.52 19.72 -0.83
N LEU A 106 2.78 19.37 0.20
CA LEU A 106 1.44 19.89 0.51
C LEU A 106 1.33 20.15 2.03
N PRO A 107 1.95 21.22 2.54
CA PRO A 107 2.03 21.49 3.99
C PRO A 107 0.67 21.72 4.67
N GLU A 108 -0.39 21.91 3.90
CA GLU A 108 -1.76 21.95 4.40
C GLU A 108 -2.28 20.60 4.93
N TYR A 109 -1.71 19.48 4.45
CA TYR A 109 -2.03 18.14 4.90
C TYR A 109 -1.12 17.75 6.07
N GLN A 110 -1.48 18.09 7.27
CA GLN A 110 -0.72 17.79 8.49
C GLN A 110 -0.86 16.30 8.87
N LEU A 111 -0.36 15.38 8.03
CA LEU A 111 -0.53 13.94 8.20
C LEU A 111 0.09 13.41 9.49
N LEU A 112 1.23 13.96 9.92
CA LEU A 112 1.89 13.55 11.16
C LEU A 112 1.10 13.94 12.42
N THR A 113 0.28 14.98 12.34
CA THR A 113 -0.56 15.43 13.44
C THR A 113 -1.99 14.89 13.38
N ASP A 114 -2.43 14.44 12.18
CA ASP A 114 -3.71 13.78 11.98
C ASP A 114 -3.56 12.26 12.16
N GLY A 115 -3.93 11.78 13.34
CA GLY A 115 -3.85 10.35 13.68
C GLY A 115 -4.67 9.45 12.75
N TRP A 116 -5.79 9.93 12.19
CA TRP A 116 -6.61 9.16 11.25
C TRP A 116 -5.94 9.03 9.89
N ALA A 117 -5.38 10.13 9.36
CA ALA A 117 -4.64 10.12 8.11
C ALA A 117 -3.39 9.24 8.21
N LEU A 118 -2.65 9.36 9.32
CA LEU A 118 -1.50 8.52 9.58
C LEU A 118 -1.86 7.03 9.65
N LEU A 119 -2.96 6.68 10.33
CA LEU A 119 -3.46 5.32 10.42
C LEU A 119 -3.83 4.76 9.04
N MET A 120 -4.49 5.57 8.18
CA MET A 120 -4.82 5.18 6.81
C MET A 120 -3.56 4.90 5.97
N VAL A 121 -2.59 5.79 5.99
CA VAL A 121 -1.35 5.65 5.19
C VAL A 121 -0.55 4.44 5.65
N LEU A 122 -0.31 4.29 6.95
CA LEU A 122 0.44 3.17 7.50
C LEU A 122 -0.30 1.84 7.29
N GLY A 123 -1.60 1.78 7.57
CA GLY A 123 -2.41 0.59 7.38
C GLY A 123 -2.48 0.15 5.91
N SER A 124 -2.66 1.10 4.98
CA SER A 124 -2.66 0.82 3.54
C SER A 124 -1.31 0.29 3.07
N GLY A 125 -0.20 0.85 3.54
CA GLY A 125 1.13 0.38 3.20
C GLY A 125 1.42 -1.02 3.73
N GLN A 126 0.94 -1.36 4.93
CA GLN A 126 1.08 -2.72 5.46
C GLN A 126 0.23 -3.73 4.69
N ALA A 127 -1.01 -3.39 4.33
CA ALA A 127 -1.86 -4.23 3.49
C ALA A 127 -1.21 -4.48 2.12
N ALA A 128 -0.69 -3.42 1.49
CA ALA A 128 0.03 -3.50 0.22
C ALA A 128 1.28 -4.42 0.32
N ALA A 129 2.11 -4.23 1.34
CA ALA A 129 3.31 -5.04 1.56
C ALA A 129 2.98 -6.52 1.78
N TRP A 130 1.91 -6.81 2.53
CA TRP A 130 1.42 -8.17 2.74
C TRP A 130 1.00 -8.84 1.44
N VAL A 131 0.28 -8.13 0.56
CA VAL A 131 -0.13 -8.65 -0.75
C VAL A 131 1.07 -8.87 -1.66
N VAL A 132 2.05 -7.96 -1.68
CA VAL A 132 3.30 -8.14 -2.45
C VAL A 132 4.04 -9.40 -1.99
N TRP A 133 4.21 -9.57 -0.67
CA TRP A 133 4.83 -10.77 -0.12
C TRP A 133 4.06 -12.03 -0.50
N PHE A 134 2.73 -12.02 -0.36
CA PHE A 134 1.89 -13.17 -0.64
C PHE A 134 1.96 -13.61 -2.11
N LEU A 135 1.96 -12.65 -3.04
CA LEU A 135 1.96 -12.93 -4.47
C LEU A 135 3.36 -13.21 -5.04
N LEU A 136 4.36 -12.50 -4.56
CA LEU A 136 5.72 -12.52 -5.12
C LEU A 136 6.77 -13.12 -4.17
N GLY A 137 6.68 -12.83 -2.88
CA GLY A 137 7.71 -13.19 -1.89
C GLY A 137 7.70 -14.67 -1.50
N ARG A 138 6.57 -15.34 -1.59
CA ARG A 138 6.42 -16.77 -1.23
C ARG A 138 7.03 -17.71 -2.27
N ARG A 139 7.30 -17.26 -3.48
CA ARG A 139 7.85 -18.02 -4.60
C ARG A 139 9.37 -17.81 -4.67
#